data_936ae837673d827c51e168948a1ebe32
#
_entry.id   936ae837673d827c51e168948a1ebe32
#
_cell.length_a   1.000
_cell.length_b   1.000
_cell.length_c   1.000
_cell.angle_alpha   90.00
_cell.angle_beta   90.00
_cell.angle_gamma   90.00
#
_symmetry.space_group_name_H-M   'P 1'
#
loop_
_entity.id
_entity.type
_entity.pdbx_description
1 polymer ?
#
loop_
_entity_poly.entity_id
_entity_poly.type
_entity_poly.pdbx_seq_one_letter_code
_entity_poly.pdbx_strand_id
1 'polypeptide(L)'
;LTTIGGLVAMLFMQFKIGPDMAICLIKAILFSMLSVFVVMPGLLMLFGPYMSKTKHRNFVPKISFVGRYAYKTRKIVPIVFAVVLVFAYYFQTQCPYAYGYGPIKTPVLNETQIADNMIDENFTKSNLVALVVPKNDDYRVEAAMIKELESHDEVDHTRGLSNIEAMDGYMLEDRLTSRQFSEMAGLDYELAQVVYTGYALENDEYGQVIGNFSNYSVPLIDMFLYVCDEVDSGIVSLDQDQIDDLHDAQTQMLSAKAQLQGADYNRILVYLNPSLQSGDEMYEFTDQMRTIARKYYPDGDIYLAGDATNEYDFQKSFAIDNIVVSVVSVLIVLIVLLFTFQSVAMPILLILVIEGAIWINFSIPAFIHTPLYFMGYLIVSSIQMGANIDYAIVIATRYNELRDKMDHKTAMIETLNFAFPTILTSGSIMTVAGTLIGQMTSDACIVGIGQCLGRGTIISIFLVLFVLPQILLVGGKLVDKTSFSMHHVVLHTNTASGRVRVNGMVQGEVHGSVAGTMNAIVDGNVHLTVLSGKISQEVQDENDSHADE
;
A
#
# COMPACT_ATOMS: atom_id res chain seq x y z
N LEU A 1 -16.02 -6.39 -10.20
CA LEU A 1 -15.49 -5.14 -10.77
C LEU A 1 -15.12 -4.14 -9.68
N THR A 2 -15.96 -3.95 -8.67
CA THR A 2 -15.71 -3.07 -7.50
C THR A 2 -14.43 -3.44 -6.76
N THR A 3 -14.21 -4.74 -6.52
CA THR A 3 -13.01 -5.26 -5.86
C THR A 3 -11.74 -4.98 -6.67
N ILE A 4 -11.80 -5.20 -7.99
CA ILE A 4 -10.69 -4.83 -8.89
C ILE A 4 -10.46 -3.32 -8.86
N GLY A 5 -11.55 -2.52 -8.87
CA GLY A 5 -11.48 -1.07 -8.80
C GLY A 5 -10.73 -0.54 -7.58
N GLY A 6 -11.00 -1.11 -6.39
CA GLY A 6 -10.26 -0.78 -5.17
C GLY A 6 -8.76 -1.09 -5.28
N LEU A 7 -8.40 -2.23 -5.88
CA LEU A 7 -7.00 -2.63 -6.05
C LEU A 7 -6.25 -1.85 -7.14
N VAL A 8 -6.96 -1.36 -8.17
CA VAL A 8 -6.36 -0.51 -9.22
C VAL A 8 -5.76 0.77 -8.61
N ALA A 9 -6.31 1.28 -7.53
CA ALA A 9 -5.76 2.45 -6.84
C ALA A 9 -4.31 2.23 -6.36
N MET A 10 -3.94 1.00 -5.99
CA MET A 10 -2.59 0.65 -5.56
C MET A 10 -1.56 0.71 -6.70
N LEU A 11 -1.99 0.69 -7.98
CA LEU A 11 -1.08 0.86 -9.12
C LEU A 11 -0.47 2.27 -9.19
N PHE A 12 -1.06 3.24 -8.51
CA PHE A 12 -0.61 4.63 -8.47
C PHE A 12 0.32 4.93 -7.29
N MET A 13 0.69 3.92 -6.49
CA MET A 13 1.68 4.07 -5.42
C MET A 13 3.06 4.34 -5.99
N GLN A 14 3.82 5.22 -5.34
CA GLN A 14 5.22 5.48 -5.67
C GLN A 14 6.11 4.30 -5.28
N PHE A 15 5.76 3.62 -4.22
CA PHE A 15 6.48 2.46 -3.71
C PHE A 15 6.19 1.21 -4.57
N LYS A 16 7.21 0.69 -5.25
CA LYS A 16 7.09 -0.37 -6.28
C LYS A 16 6.38 -1.65 -5.82
N ILE A 17 6.44 -2.00 -4.54
CA ILE A 17 5.72 -3.18 -4.01
C ILE A 17 4.19 -3.02 -4.15
N GLY A 18 3.66 -1.80 -4.06
CA GLY A 18 2.23 -1.54 -4.21
C GLY A 18 1.68 -2.00 -5.57
N PRO A 19 2.19 -1.50 -6.69
CA PRO A 19 1.82 -1.97 -8.02
C PRO A 19 1.99 -3.47 -8.24
N ASP A 20 3.09 -4.07 -7.77
CA ASP A 20 3.34 -5.50 -7.91
C ASP A 20 2.30 -6.34 -7.18
N MET A 21 1.97 -5.98 -5.94
CA MET A 21 0.90 -6.62 -5.16
C MET A 21 -0.47 -6.41 -5.81
N ALA A 22 -0.76 -5.21 -6.29
CA ALA A 22 -2.02 -4.92 -6.99
C ALA A 22 -2.20 -5.81 -8.21
N ILE A 23 -1.18 -5.95 -9.05
CA ILE A 23 -1.21 -6.82 -10.23
C ILE A 23 -1.44 -8.28 -9.85
N CYS A 24 -0.75 -8.78 -8.80
CA CYS A 24 -0.94 -10.15 -8.32
C CYS A 24 -2.37 -10.39 -7.81
N LEU A 25 -2.92 -9.46 -7.01
CA LEU A 25 -4.27 -9.57 -6.48
C LEU A 25 -5.34 -9.43 -7.57
N ILE A 26 -5.17 -8.51 -8.52
CA ILE A 26 -6.07 -8.35 -9.67
C ILE A 26 -6.09 -9.61 -10.52
N LYS A 27 -4.93 -10.20 -10.83
CA LYS A 27 -4.84 -11.48 -11.54
C LYS A 27 -5.59 -12.59 -10.81
N ALA A 28 -5.39 -12.71 -9.49
CA ALA A 28 -6.09 -13.72 -8.67
C ALA A 28 -7.60 -13.56 -8.73
N ILE A 29 -8.11 -12.33 -8.66
CA ILE A 29 -9.56 -12.05 -8.77
C ILE A 29 -10.09 -12.36 -10.18
N LEU A 30 -9.35 -12.01 -11.23
CA LEU A 30 -9.74 -12.32 -12.61
C LEU A 30 -9.81 -13.83 -12.86
N PHE A 31 -8.82 -14.59 -12.40
CA PHE A 31 -8.84 -16.05 -12.51
C PHE A 31 -9.96 -16.68 -11.67
N SER A 32 -10.21 -16.16 -10.46
CA SER A 32 -11.35 -16.58 -9.63
C SER A 32 -12.68 -16.33 -10.34
N MET A 33 -12.85 -15.13 -10.92
CA MET A 33 -14.06 -14.79 -11.69
C MET A 33 -14.24 -15.70 -12.89
N LEU A 34 -13.17 -15.95 -13.66
CA LEU A 34 -13.21 -16.87 -14.80
C LEU A 34 -13.60 -18.30 -14.36
N SER A 35 -13.02 -18.77 -13.25
CA SER A 35 -13.34 -20.09 -12.67
C SER A 35 -14.82 -20.17 -12.26
N VAL A 36 -15.36 -19.13 -11.64
CA VAL A 36 -16.79 -19.09 -11.27
C VAL A 36 -17.69 -19.12 -12.50
N PHE A 37 -17.37 -18.38 -13.56
CA PHE A 37 -18.21 -18.38 -14.76
C PHE A 37 -18.10 -19.65 -15.60
N VAL A 38 -16.94 -20.27 -15.67
CA VAL A 38 -16.69 -21.43 -16.55
C VAL A 38 -16.90 -22.75 -15.81
N VAL A 39 -16.35 -22.89 -14.61
CA VAL A 39 -16.30 -24.18 -13.90
C VAL A 39 -17.54 -24.40 -13.02
N MET A 40 -17.97 -23.34 -12.30
CA MET A 40 -19.06 -23.46 -11.33
C MET A 40 -20.40 -23.95 -11.93
N PRO A 41 -20.88 -23.44 -13.07
CA PRO A 41 -22.11 -23.94 -13.67
C PRO A 41 -22.03 -25.42 -14.01
N GLY A 42 -20.92 -25.89 -14.58
CA GLY A 42 -20.69 -27.31 -14.88
C GLY A 42 -20.74 -28.20 -13.63
N LEU A 43 -20.04 -27.74 -12.54
CA LEU A 43 -20.08 -28.45 -11.25
C LEU A 43 -21.49 -28.48 -10.65
N LEU A 44 -22.22 -27.36 -10.69
CA LEU A 44 -23.60 -27.31 -10.18
C LEU A 44 -24.55 -28.24 -10.96
N MET A 45 -24.38 -28.33 -12.27
CA MET A 45 -25.16 -29.28 -13.09
C MET A 45 -24.81 -30.74 -12.76
N LEU A 46 -23.53 -31.05 -12.56
CA LEU A 46 -23.04 -32.38 -12.25
C LEU A 46 -23.48 -32.85 -10.84
N PHE A 47 -23.31 -31.96 -9.83
CA PHE A 47 -23.58 -32.29 -8.43
C PHE A 47 -25.00 -31.94 -7.96
N GLY A 48 -25.79 -31.22 -8.75
CA GLY A 48 -27.16 -30.80 -8.39
C GLY A 48 -28.06 -31.93 -7.90
N PRO A 49 -28.11 -33.11 -8.56
CA PRO A 49 -28.90 -34.26 -8.11
C PRO A 49 -28.47 -34.81 -6.75
N TYR A 50 -27.15 -34.76 -6.44
CA TYR A 50 -26.61 -35.18 -5.13
C TYR A 50 -26.90 -34.15 -4.05
N MET A 51 -26.81 -32.87 -4.36
CA MET A 51 -27.14 -31.76 -3.44
C MET A 51 -28.61 -31.80 -3.02
N SER A 52 -29.52 -32.15 -3.92
CA SER A 52 -30.94 -32.27 -3.60
C SER A 52 -31.24 -33.40 -2.63
N LYS A 53 -30.44 -34.50 -2.64
CA LYS A 53 -30.58 -35.65 -1.72
C LYS A 53 -30.05 -35.33 -0.30
N THR A 54 -29.12 -34.41 -0.19
CA THR A 54 -28.51 -33.98 1.07
C THR A 54 -29.11 -32.70 1.65
N LYS A 55 -30.33 -32.36 1.24
CA LYS A 55 -31.02 -31.14 1.64
C LYS A 55 -31.27 -31.12 3.15
N HIS A 56 -30.65 -30.20 3.87
CA HIS A 56 -30.80 -29.98 5.30
C HIS A 56 -31.76 -28.83 5.60
N ARG A 57 -32.18 -28.77 6.87
CA ARG A 57 -32.88 -27.61 7.41
C ARG A 57 -31.95 -26.38 7.31
N ASN A 58 -32.47 -25.25 6.88
CA ASN A 58 -31.70 -24.00 6.84
C ASN A 58 -31.31 -23.60 8.28
N PHE A 59 -29.99 -23.58 8.56
CA PHE A 59 -29.45 -23.18 9.85
C PHE A 59 -29.40 -21.67 10.05
N VAL A 60 -29.42 -20.90 8.94
CA VAL A 60 -29.37 -19.44 9.01
C VAL A 60 -30.77 -18.90 9.35
N PRO A 61 -30.94 -18.26 10.51
CA PRO A 61 -32.26 -17.76 10.93
C PRO A 61 -32.67 -16.54 10.12
N LYS A 62 -33.98 -16.31 10.01
CA LYS A 62 -34.49 -15.03 9.53
C LYS A 62 -34.24 -13.93 10.55
N ILE A 63 -33.70 -12.80 10.13
CA ILE A 63 -33.35 -11.65 10.99
C ILE A 63 -34.38 -10.52 10.92
N SER A 64 -35.68 -10.88 10.82
CA SER A 64 -36.76 -9.89 10.71
C SER A 64 -36.79 -8.85 11.85
N PHE A 65 -36.16 -9.17 13.01
CA PHE A 65 -36.02 -8.21 14.10
C PHE A 65 -35.07 -7.05 13.73
N VAL A 66 -34.00 -7.31 12.94
CA VAL A 66 -33.06 -6.27 12.49
C VAL A 66 -33.78 -5.27 11.58
N GLY A 67 -34.60 -5.74 10.65
CA GLY A 67 -35.39 -4.86 9.77
C GLY A 67 -36.39 -4.01 10.54
N ARG A 68 -37.03 -4.57 11.57
CA ARG A 68 -37.93 -3.81 12.48
C ARG A 68 -37.16 -2.79 13.30
N TYR A 69 -36.00 -3.16 13.80
CA TYR A 69 -35.09 -2.24 14.52
C TYR A 69 -34.64 -1.11 13.59
N ALA A 70 -34.17 -1.43 12.38
CA ALA A 70 -33.75 -0.45 11.39
C ALA A 70 -34.83 0.60 11.09
N TYR A 71 -36.07 0.16 10.90
CA TYR A 71 -37.18 1.08 10.68
C TYR A 71 -37.51 1.97 11.88
N LYS A 72 -37.43 1.42 13.10
CA LYS A 72 -37.70 2.18 14.36
C LYS A 72 -36.63 3.23 14.62
N THR A 73 -35.36 2.90 14.39
CA THR A 73 -34.21 3.75 14.73
C THR A 73 -33.66 4.58 13.56
N ARG A 74 -34.35 4.59 12.41
CA ARG A 74 -33.89 5.20 11.14
C ARG A 74 -33.49 6.68 11.24
N LYS A 75 -34.02 7.44 12.22
CA LYS A 75 -33.68 8.84 12.41
C LYS A 75 -32.50 9.05 13.37
N ILE A 76 -32.28 8.11 14.29
CA ILE A 76 -31.28 8.24 15.36
C ILE A 76 -29.93 7.67 14.91
N VAL A 77 -29.93 6.46 14.35
CA VAL A 77 -28.70 5.76 14.00
C VAL A 77 -27.83 6.51 12.98
N PRO A 78 -28.35 7.15 11.93
CA PRO A 78 -27.52 7.94 11.02
C PRO A 78 -26.82 9.13 11.69
N ILE A 79 -27.47 9.77 12.67
CA ILE A 79 -26.89 10.89 13.42
C ILE A 79 -25.77 10.38 14.34
N VAL A 80 -26.03 9.29 15.08
CA VAL A 80 -25.00 8.66 15.92
C VAL A 80 -23.82 8.19 15.07
N PHE A 81 -24.10 7.60 13.92
CA PHE A 81 -23.06 7.16 13.01
C PHE A 81 -22.21 8.33 12.48
N ALA A 82 -22.84 9.47 12.15
CA ALA A 82 -22.11 10.67 11.74
C ALA A 82 -21.14 11.17 12.83
N VAL A 83 -21.56 11.13 14.10
CA VAL A 83 -20.67 11.45 15.23
C VAL A 83 -19.54 10.44 15.36
N VAL A 84 -19.85 9.14 15.28
CA VAL A 84 -18.82 8.07 15.30
C VAL A 84 -17.82 8.23 14.17
N LEU A 85 -18.26 8.63 12.97
CA LEU A 85 -17.37 8.88 11.83
C LEU A 85 -16.35 9.99 12.12
N VAL A 86 -16.76 11.09 12.74
CA VAL A 86 -15.84 12.19 13.09
C VAL A 86 -14.78 11.71 14.08
N PHE A 87 -15.18 10.97 15.11
CA PHE A 87 -14.24 10.39 16.07
C PHE A 87 -13.33 9.34 15.41
N ALA A 88 -13.89 8.44 14.61
CA ALA A 88 -13.10 7.40 13.93
C ALA A 88 -12.07 8.01 12.97
N TYR A 89 -12.45 9.05 12.22
CA TYR A 89 -11.52 9.78 11.37
C TYR A 89 -10.38 10.40 12.16
N TYR A 90 -10.70 11.12 13.27
CA TYR A 90 -9.66 11.72 14.12
C TYR A 90 -8.70 10.66 14.68
N PHE A 91 -9.21 9.58 15.25
CA PHE A 91 -8.34 8.54 15.83
C PHE A 91 -7.59 7.72 14.78
N GLN A 92 -8.15 7.54 13.58
CA GLN A 92 -7.43 6.91 12.48
C GLN A 92 -6.19 7.73 12.06
N THR A 93 -6.26 9.07 12.10
CA THR A 93 -5.08 9.93 11.81
C THR A 93 -3.99 9.82 12.89
N GLN A 94 -4.33 9.30 14.07
CA GLN A 94 -3.39 9.02 15.17
C GLN A 94 -2.91 7.57 15.19
N CYS A 95 -3.17 6.78 14.13
CA CYS A 95 -2.72 5.40 14.03
C CYS A 95 -1.18 5.36 14.05
N PRO A 96 -0.57 4.60 14.98
CA PRO A 96 0.88 4.48 15.02
C PRO A 96 1.35 3.58 13.88
N TYR A 97 1.93 4.17 12.85
CA TYR A 97 2.52 3.42 11.74
C TYR A 97 3.96 3.06 12.05
N ALA A 98 4.34 1.82 11.77
CA ALA A 98 5.71 1.37 11.75
C ALA A 98 6.18 1.29 10.30
N TYR A 99 7.34 1.84 10.02
CA TYR A 99 7.96 1.85 8.70
C TYR A 99 9.06 0.80 8.57
N GLY A 100 9.49 0.23 9.71
CA GLY A 100 10.38 -0.94 9.82
C GLY A 100 9.69 -2.13 10.50
N TYR A 101 10.36 -3.27 10.48
CA TYR A 101 9.84 -4.51 11.10
C TYR A 101 10.07 -4.60 12.61
N GLY A 102 11.10 -3.90 13.11
CA GLY A 102 11.53 -3.97 14.52
C GLY A 102 10.43 -3.70 15.56
N PRO A 103 9.60 -2.65 15.40
CA PRO A 103 8.57 -2.32 16.38
C PRO A 103 7.38 -3.29 16.42
N ILE A 104 7.24 -4.20 15.42
CA ILE A 104 6.04 -5.04 15.26
C ILE A 104 6.27 -6.41 15.87
N LYS A 105 5.44 -6.74 16.86
CA LYS A 105 5.45 -8.07 17.49
C LYS A 105 4.62 -9.06 16.67
N THR A 106 5.24 -10.19 16.29
CA THR A 106 4.57 -11.29 15.61
C THR A 106 4.18 -12.40 16.60
N PRO A 107 3.03 -13.07 16.43
CA PRO A 107 2.60 -14.15 17.31
C PRO A 107 3.51 -15.40 17.24
N VAL A 108 4.12 -15.61 16.08
CA VAL A 108 5.05 -16.72 15.81
C VAL A 108 6.37 -16.11 15.36
N LEU A 109 7.47 -16.52 15.95
CA LEU A 109 8.81 -16.11 15.56
C LEU A 109 9.37 -17.09 14.52
N ASN A 110 10.04 -16.56 13.50
CA ASN A 110 10.85 -17.34 12.57
C ASN A 110 12.31 -17.42 13.05
N GLU A 111 13.12 -18.25 12.37
CA GLU A 111 14.53 -18.45 12.75
C GLU A 111 15.35 -17.15 12.71
N THR A 112 15.10 -16.29 11.73
CA THR A 112 15.78 -14.99 11.62
C THR A 112 15.44 -14.08 12.81
N GLN A 113 14.17 -13.98 13.18
CA GLN A 113 13.75 -13.16 14.33
C GLN A 113 14.29 -13.71 15.66
N ILE A 114 14.42 -15.04 15.78
CA ILE A 114 15.05 -15.67 16.95
C ILE A 114 16.54 -15.30 16.99
N ALA A 115 17.23 -15.38 15.85
CA ALA A 115 18.62 -15.00 15.75
C ALA A 115 18.85 -13.50 16.03
N ASP A 116 18.02 -12.63 15.49
CA ASP A 116 18.05 -11.18 15.74
C ASP A 116 17.86 -10.88 17.22
N ASN A 117 16.88 -11.51 17.88
CA ASN A 117 16.69 -11.36 19.33
C ASN A 117 17.90 -11.82 20.14
N MET A 118 18.54 -12.93 19.73
CA MET A 118 19.76 -13.42 20.39
C MET A 118 20.95 -12.44 20.20
N ILE A 119 21.06 -11.83 19.03
CA ILE A 119 22.06 -10.80 18.76
C ILE A 119 21.78 -9.57 19.63
N ASP A 120 20.52 -9.10 19.64
CA ASP A 120 20.11 -7.93 20.42
C ASP A 120 20.30 -8.10 21.94
N GLU A 121 20.14 -9.32 22.47
CA GLU A 121 20.35 -9.63 23.89
C GLU A 121 21.84 -9.71 24.28
N ASN A 122 22.70 -10.10 23.36
CA ASN A 122 24.12 -10.36 23.66
C ASN A 122 25.08 -9.29 23.14
N PHE A 123 24.67 -8.47 22.17
CA PHE A 123 25.49 -7.44 21.54
C PHE A 123 24.76 -6.11 21.55
N THR A 124 25.51 -5.02 21.58
CA THR A 124 24.95 -3.69 21.44
C THR A 124 24.44 -3.50 20.00
N LYS A 125 23.22 -3.02 19.85
CA LYS A 125 22.68 -2.65 18.53
C LYS A 125 23.53 -1.54 17.93
N SER A 126 24.03 -1.76 16.72
CA SER A 126 24.64 -0.68 15.95
C SER A 126 23.57 0.01 15.11
N ASN A 127 23.48 1.33 15.22
CA ASN A 127 22.66 2.14 14.34
C ASN A 127 23.58 2.86 13.37
N LEU A 128 23.72 2.29 12.18
CA LEU A 128 24.67 2.75 11.18
C LEU A 128 23.96 3.42 10.02
N VAL A 129 24.43 4.64 9.69
CA VAL A 129 24.03 5.35 8.47
C VAL A 129 25.26 5.55 7.59
N ALA A 130 25.19 5.12 6.35
CA ALA A 130 26.18 5.43 5.34
C ALA A 130 25.81 6.75 4.66
N LEU A 131 26.63 7.76 4.87
CA LEU A 131 26.57 9.05 4.19
C LEU A 131 27.46 8.98 2.94
N VAL A 132 26.87 9.15 1.76
CA VAL A 132 27.59 9.12 0.49
C VAL A 132 27.61 10.53 -0.08
N VAL A 133 28.82 11.05 -0.28
CA VAL A 133 29.08 12.40 -0.78
C VAL A 133 29.93 12.34 -2.03
N PRO A 134 29.88 13.34 -2.93
CA PRO A 134 30.75 13.41 -4.09
C PRO A 134 32.22 13.32 -3.69
N LYS A 135 32.99 12.63 -4.51
CA LYS A 135 34.44 12.54 -4.32
C LYS A 135 35.06 13.92 -4.36
N ASN A 136 35.90 14.21 -3.37
CA ASN A 136 36.70 15.42 -3.31
C ASN A 136 38.15 15.02 -3.01
N ASP A 137 39.09 15.60 -3.73
CA ASP A 137 40.51 15.36 -3.54
C ASP A 137 41.08 16.16 -2.35
N ASP A 138 40.32 17.13 -1.81
CA ASP A 138 40.66 17.84 -0.58
C ASP A 138 39.98 17.15 0.64
N TYR A 139 40.70 16.23 1.26
CA TYR A 139 40.26 15.50 2.44
C TYR A 139 39.88 16.40 3.64
N ARG A 140 40.38 17.66 3.68
CA ARG A 140 40.03 18.61 4.75
C ARG A 140 38.54 18.97 4.75
N VAL A 141 37.88 18.91 3.59
CA VAL A 141 36.45 19.14 3.48
C VAL A 141 35.68 18.02 4.18
N GLU A 142 36.08 16.77 3.93
CA GLU A 142 35.52 15.60 4.60
C GLU A 142 35.77 15.62 6.11
N ALA A 143 37.02 15.91 6.53
CA ALA A 143 37.39 16.01 7.95
C ALA A 143 36.59 17.10 8.69
N ALA A 144 36.38 18.26 8.07
CA ALA A 144 35.61 19.33 8.67
C ALA A 144 34.11 18.95 8.81
N MET A 145 33.55 18.24 7.83
CA MET A 145 32.20 17.74 7.91
C MET A 145 32.05 16.65 8.98
N ILE A 146 32.97 15.71 9.06
CA ILE A 146 33.03 14.67 10.09
C ILE A 146 33.06 15.30 11.47
N LYS A 147 33.90 16.27 11.67
CA LYS A 147 34.00 16.99 12.95
C LYS A 147 32.72 17.71 13.35
N GLU A 148 32.00 18.28 12.39
CA GLU A 148 30.69 18.89 12.65
C GLU A 148 29.66 17.82 13.01
N LEU A 149 29.63 16.68 12.30
CA LEU A 149 28.74 15.56 12.60
C LEU A 149 29.00 15.00 14.01
N GLU A 150 30.23 14.79 14.38
CA GLU A 150 30.62 14.28 15.71
C GLU A 150 30.40 15.29 16.85
N SER A 151 30.08 16.54 16.54
CA SER A 151 29.70 17.53 17.56
C SER A 151 28.24 17.38 18.02
N HIS A 152 27.45 16.54 17.38
CA HIS A 152 26.08 16.25 17.75
C HIS A 152 25.99 15.06 18.69
N ASP A 153 25.15 15.17 19.73
CA ASP A 153 24.97 14.12 20.75
C ASP A 153 24.36 12.83 20.20
N GLU A 154 23.70 12.90 19.02
CA GLU A 154 23.11 11.79 18.30
C GLU A 154 24.15 10.88 17.63
N VAL A 155 25.37 11.38 17.41
CA VAL A 155 26.47 10.65 16.76
C VAL A 155 27.40 10.09 17.84
N ASP A 156 27.59 8.76 17.80
CA ASP A 156 28.56 8.09 18.66
C ASP A 156 29.98 8.27 18.11
N HIS A 157 30.20 7.91 16.86
CA HIS A 157 31.45 8.13 16.13
C HIS A 157 31.23 8.03 14.62
N THR A 158 32.22 8.44 13.85
CA THR A 158 32.19 8.31 12.39
C THR A 158 33.41 7.55 11.87
N ARG A 159 33.31 6.99 10.66
CA ARG A 159 34.44 6.44 9.91
C ARG A 159 34.37 6.90 8.47
N GLY A 160 35.25 7.81 8.10
CA GLY A 160 35.53 8.24 6.74
C GLY A 160 37.01 8.03 6.43
N LEU A 161 37.43 8.29 5.23
CA LEU A 161 38.86 8.17 4.88
C LEU A 161 39.72 9.17 5.66
N SER A 162 39.16 10.32 5.97
CA SER A 162 39.84 11.44 6.64
C SER A 162 40.04 11.24 8.16
N ASN A 163 39.40 10.27 8.81
CA ASN A 163 39.57 10.01 10.23
C ASN A 163 40.06 8.59 10.57
N ILE A 164 40.67 7.90 9.60
CA ILE A 164 41.36 6.64 9.86
C ILE A 164 42.79 6.96 10.35
N GLU A 165 43.09 6.49 11.54
CA GLU A 165 44.46 6.54 12.09
C GLU A 165 45.34 5.55 11.32
N ALA A 166 46.47 6.06 10.81
CA ALA A 166 47.45 5.27 10.08
C ALA A 166 48.51 4.71 11.03
N MET A 167 49.29 5.59 11.66
CA MET A 167 50.41 5.25 12.56
C MET A 167 50.75 6.44 13.48
N ASP A 168 51.11 6.15 14.71
CA ASP A 168 51.62 7.16 15.68
C ASP A 168 50.75 8.41 15.87
N GLY A 169 49.41 8.24 15.76
CA GLY A 169 48.46 9.34 15.92
C GLY A 169 48.25 10.18 14.64
N TYR A 170 48.91 9.86 13.54
CA TYR A 170 48.65 10.49 12.23
C TYR A 170 47.46 9.80 11.53
N MET A 171 46.61 10.65 10.97
CA MET A 171 45.52 10.17 10.12
C MET A 171 45.97 9.91 8.68
N LEU A 172 45.30 9.05 7.94
CA LEU A 172 45.64 8.72 6.55
C LEU A 172 45.71 9.96 5.65
N GLU A 173 44.93 10.98 5.97
CA GLU A 173 44.84 12.22 5.19
C GLU A 173 45.81 13.30 5.65
N ASP A 174 46.48 13.15 6.81
CA ASP A 174 47.39 14.15 7.31
C ASP A 174 48.49 14.43 6.29
N ARG A 175 48.66 15.70 5.99
CA ARG A 175 49.70 16.15 5.06
C ARG A 175 51.01 16.29 5.78
N LEU A 176 51.89 15.34 5.57
CA LEU A 176 53.20 15.33 6.16
C LEU A 176 54.25 16.00 5.26
N THR A 177 55.16 16.75 5.86
CA THR A 177 56.39 17.20 5.19
C THR A 177 57.38 16.04 5.12
N SER A 178 58.39 16.12 4.25
CA SER A 178 59.44 15.10 4.15
C SER A 178 60.13 14.81 5.48
N ARG A 179 60.25 15.82 6.37
CA ARG A 179 60.80 15.65 7.71
C ARG A 179 59.87 14.84 8.60
N GLN A 180 58.60 15.22 8.68
CA GLN A 180 57.62 14.50 9.49
C GLN A 180 57.45 13.05 9.04
N PHE A 181 57.44 12.83 7.72
CA PHE A 181 57.36 11.49 7.16
C PHE A 181 58.63 10.65 7.49
N SER A 182 59.82 11.25 7.39
CA SER A 182 61.08 10.61 7.78
C SER A 182 61.08 10.18 9.26
N GLU A 183 60.60 11.04 10.14
CA GLU A 183 60.51 10.78 11.58
C GLU A 183 59.49 9.66 11.88
N MET A 184 58.32 9.69 11.26
CA MET A 184 57.24 8.69 11.41
C MET A 184 57.64 7.32 10.82
N ALA A 185 58.19 7.30 9.62
CA ALA A 185 58.50 6.05 8.90
C ALA A 185 59.89 5.47 9.31
N GLY A 186 60.64 6.16 10.16
CA GLY A 186 62.00 5.75 10.54
C GLY A 186 63.00 5.74 9.40
N LEU A 187 62.77 6.55 8.35
CA LEU A 187 63.59 6.65 7.14
C LEU A 187 64.61 7.77 7.29
N ASP A 188 65.76 7.63 6.60
CA ASP A 188 66.71 8.72 6.47
C ASP A 188 66.08 9.94 5.81
N TYR A 189 66.33 11.14 6.34
CA TYR A 189 65.74 12.38 5.83
C TYR A 189 66.10 12.66 4.37
N GLU A 190 67.34 12.32 3.97
CA GLU A 190 67.79 12.46 2.58
C GLU A 190 67.00 11.57 1.63
N LEU A 191 66.66 10.36 2.07
CA LEU A 191 65.79 9.42 1.30
C LEU A 191 64.38 9.98 1.20
N ALA A 192 63.80 10.45 2.31
CA ALA A 192 62.49 11.06 2.30
C ALA A 192 62.40 12.28 1.36
N GLN A 193 63.46 13.07 1.26
CA GLN A 193 63.53 14.18 0.29
C GLN A 193 63.51 13.72 -1.16
N VAL A 194 64.22 12.62 -1.48
CA VAL A 194 64.23 12.04 -2.83
C VAL A 194 62.85 11.55 -3.21
N VAL A 195 62.20 10.82 -2.32
CA VAL A 195 60.84 10.30 -2.50
C VAL A 195 59.83 11.44 -2.70
N TYR A 196 59.86 12.49 -1.87
CA TYR A 196 59.02 13.67 -2.04
C TYR A 196 59.24 14.43 -3.33
N THR A 197 60.49 14.48 -3.80
CA THR A 197 60.83 15.11 -5.06
C THR A 197 60.32 14.27 -6.26
N GLY A 198 60.45 12.94 -6.15
CA GLY A 198 59.91 12.00 -7.14
C GLY A 198 58.39 12.13 -7.29
N TYR A 199 57.70 12.08 -6.14
CA TYR A 199 56.22 12.27 -6.10
C TYR A 199 55.77 13.59 -6.74
N ALA A 200 56.47 14.69 -6.39
CA ALA A 200 56.16 16.00 -6.94
C ALA A 200 56.41 16.11 -8.48
N LEU A 201 57.42 15.37 -8.99
CA LEU A 201 57.66 15.28 -10.42
C LEU A 201 56.59 14.50 -11.18
N GLU A 202 56.15 13.41 -10.58
CA GLU A 202 55.11 12.54 -11.23
C GLU A 202 53.72 13.19 -11.19
N ASN A 203 53.43 13.99 -10.18
CA ASN A 203 52.13 14.65 -10.00
C ASN A 203 52.09 16.11 -10.50
N ASP A 204 53.04 16.55 -11.29
CA ASP A 204 53.15 17.93 -11.81
C ASP A 204 53.26 19.04 -10.73
N GLU A 205 53.63 18.68 -9.49
CA GLU A 205 53.74 19.59 -8.34
C GLU A 205 55.17 20.13 -8.10
N TYR A 206 56.12 19.82 -8.98
CA TYR A 206 57.52 20.17 -8.82
C TYR A 206 57.77 21.67 -8.62
N GLY A 207 56.92 22.52 -9.15
CA GLY A 207 56.97 23.97 -8.94
C GLY A 207 56.79 24.37 -7.48
N GLN A 208 56.09 23.62 -6.66
CA GLN A 208 55.89 23.84 -5.22
C GLN A 208 57.15 23.47 -4.43
N VAL A 209 57.85 22.44 -4.86
CA VAL A 209 59.10 21.94 -4.26
C VAL A 209 60.24 22.95 -4.45
N ILE A 210 60.43 23.51 -5.63
CA ILE A 210 61.49 24.51 -5.91
C ILE A 210 61.31 25.77 -5.06
N GLY A 211 60.07 26.17 -4.81
CA GLY A 211 59.76 27.39 -4.07
C GLY A 211 59.95 27.27 -2.55
N ASN A 212 59.60 26.13 -1.97
CA ASN A 212 59.62 25.95 -0.51
C ASN A 212 59.53 24.47 -0.11
N PHE A 213 60.59 23.71 -0.30
CA PHE A 213 60.65 22.27 -0.02
C PHE A 213 60.31 21.95 1.45
N SER A 214 60.71 22.80 2.39
CA SER A 214 60.48 22.57 3.82
C SER A 214 59.01 22.57 4.21
N ASN A 215 58.15 23.21 3.45
CA ASN A 215 56.72 23.30 3.71
C ASN A 215 55.88 22.49 2.71
N TYR A 216 56.53 21.87 1.71
CA TYR A 216 55.83 20.96 0.81
C TYR A 216 55.38 19.72 1.59
N SER A 217 54.10 19.41 1.52
CA SER A 217 53.48 18.32 2.27
C SER A 217 52.51 17.53 1.38
N VAL A 218 52.50 16.22 1.55
CA VAL A 218 51.69 15.27 0.78
C VAL A 218 50.84 14.48 1.77
N PRO A 219 49.56 14.13 1.42
CA PRO A 219 48.75 13.25 2.24
C PRO A 219 49.47 11.93 2.50
N LEU A 220 49.42 11.45 3.74
CA LEU A 220 50.13 10.25 4.14
C LEU A 220 49.76 9.03 3.29
N ILE A 221 48.48 8.88 2.99
CA ILE A 221 48.00 7.79 2.14
C ILE A 221 48.60 7.81 0.73
N ASP A 222 48.69 8.99 0.14
CA ASP A 222 49.20 9.13 -1.24
C ASP A 222 50.71 8.91 -1.25
N MET A 223 51.41 9.43 -0.26
CA MET A 223 52.84 9.21 -0.10
C MET A 223 53.19 7.76 0.18
N PHE A 224 52.40 7.08 1.02
CA PHE A 224 52.58 5.67 1.33
C PHE A 224 52.41 4.78 0.09
N LEU A 225 51.34 5.00 -0.67
CA LEU A 225 51.10 4.26 -1.91
C LEU A 225 52.18 4.50 -2.93
N TYR A 226 52.68 5.74 -3.06
CA TYR A 226 53.77 6.09 -3.92
C TYR A 226 55.09 5.37 -3.52
N VAL A 227 55.37 5.28 -2.21
CA VAL A 227 56.56 4.54 -1.72
C VAL A 227 56.43 3.04 -2.06
N CYS A 228 55.26 2.44 -1.92
CA CYS A 228 55.04 1.04 -2.33
C CYS A 228 55.35 0.83 -3.80
N ASP A 229 54.87 1.71 -4.68
CA ASP A 229 55.09 1.63 -6.12
C ASP A 229 56.57 1.79 -6.50
N GLU A 230 57.32 2.66 -5.77
CA GLU A 230 58.77 2.86 -5.96
C GLU A 230 59.60 1.66 -5.43
N VAL A 231 59.16 0.99 -4.39
CA VAL A 231 59.76 -0.26 -3.90
C VAL A 231 59.57 -1.38 -4.90
N ASP A 232 58.36 -1.52 -5.41
CA ASP A 232 58.01 -2.52 -6.46
C ASP A 232 58.77 -2.30 -7.75
N SER A 233 59.03 -1.02 -8.09
CA SER A 233 59.83 -0.64 -9.27
C SER A 233 61.34 -0.84 -9.06
N GLY A 234 61.76 -1.19 -7.82
CA GLY A 234 63.17 -1.42 -7.45
C GLY A 234 64.02 -0.16 -7.32
N ILE A 235 63.42 1.02 -7.24
CA ILE A 235 64.06 2.31 -7.04
C ILE A 235 64.47 2.49 -5.55
N VAL A 236 63.60 1.98 -4.66
CA VAL A 236 63.88 1.93 -3.20
C VAL A 236 64.17 0.47 -2.83
N SER A 237 65.36 0.25 -2.23
CA SER A 237 65.77 -1.10 -1.80
C SER A 237 65.52 -1.28 -0.31
N LEU A 238 64.70 -2.24 0.06
CA LEU A 238 64.36 -2.67 1.42
C LEU A 238 64.72 -4.15 1.61
N ASP A 239 64.85 -4.57 2.87
CA ASP A 239 65.01 -6.00 3.18
C ASP A 239 63.69 -6.75 2.92
N GLN A 240 63.75 -8.08 2.67
CA GLN A 240 62.59 -8.87 2.28
C GLN A 240 61.47 -8.83 3.33
N ASP A 241 61.81 -8.88 4.61
CA ASP A 241 60.82 -8.82 5.70
C ASP A 241 60.13 -7.45 5.72
N GLN A 242 60.83 -6.36 5.41
CA GLN A 242 60.25 -5.01 5.29
C GLN A 242 59.37 -4.86 4.08
N ILE A 243 59.71 -5.51 2.96
CA ILE A 243 58.86 -5.53 1.74
C ILE A 243 57.56 -6.28 2.03
N ASP A 244 57.60 -7.42 2.71
CA ASP A 244 56.43 -8.21 3.07
C ASP A 244 55.50 -7.42 4.02
N ASP A 245 56.02 -6.79 5.04
CA ASP A 245 55.27 -5.91 5.96
C ASP A 245 54.64 -4.73 5.22
N LEU A 246 55.36 -4.11 4.29
CA LEU A 246 54.90 -3.00 3.47
C LEU A 246 53.73 -3.42 2.57
N HIS A 247 53.84 -4.58 1.92
CA HIS A 247 52.76 -5.11 1.06
C HIS A 247 51.52 -5.48 1.88
N ASP A 248 51.66 -6.04 3.07
CA ASP A 248 50.53 -6.33 3.96
C ASP A 248 49.82 -5.03 4.37
N ALA A 249 50.59 -3.99 4.75
CA ALA A 249 50.04 -2.68 5.07
C ALA A 249 49.38 -2.01 3.85
N GLN A 250 50.00 -2.11 2.65
CA GLN A 250 49.44 -1.65 1.39
C GLN A 250 48.09 -2.31 1.11
N THR A 251 48.02 -3.63 1.25
CA THR A 251 46.78 -4.41 1.01
C THR A 251 45.67 -3.97 1.97
N GLN A 252 45.98 -3.77 3.23
CA GLN A 252 45.00 -3.28 4.22
C GLN A 252 44.53 -1.88 3.92
N MET A 253 45.44 -0.98 3.55
CA MET A 253 45.15 0.42 3.23
C MET A 253 44.30 0.53 1.93
N LEU A 254 44.68 -0.21 0.87
CA LEU A 254 43.90 -0.25 -0.36
C LEU A 254 42.50 -0.83 -0.14
N SER A 255 42.39 -1.86 0.74
CA SER A 255 41.10 -2.41 1.14
C SER A 255 40.24 -1.38 1.88
N ALA A 256 40.82 -0.63 2.82
CA ALA A 256 40.13 0.43 3.53
C ALA A 256 39.72 1.57 2.58
N LYS A 257 40.63 2.00 1.71
CA LYS A 257 40.35 3.02 0.67
C LYS A 257 39.21 2.57 -0.24
N ALA A 258 39.25 1.34 -0.75
CA ALA A 258 38.20 0.79 -1.62
C ALA A 258 36.85 0.66 -0.94
N GLN A 259 36.82 0.50 0.39
CA GLN A 259 35.57 0.46 1.13
C GLN A 259 34.96 1.87 1.35
N LEU A 260 35.78 2.91 1.43
CA LEU A 260 35.35 4.26 1.79
C LEU A 260 35.34 5.22 0.60
N GLN A 261 36.13 4.97 -0.42
CA GLN A 261 36.24 5.82 -1.60
C GLN A 261 35.93 5.02 -2.88
N GLY A 262 34.92 5.46 -3.63
CA GLY A 262 34.58 4.97 -4.97
C GLY A 262 35.19 5.82 -6.08
N ALA A 263 34.75 5.58 -7.32
CA ALA A 263 35.18 6.36 -8.48
C ALA A 263 34.68 7.82 -8.39
N ASP A 264 33.39 8.00 -8.06
CA ASP A 264 32.71 9.29 -8.09
C ASP A 264 32.24 9.77 -6.71
N TYR A 265 32.25 8.91 -5.71
CA TYR A 265 31.71 9.18 -4.38
C TYR A 265 32.61 8.66 -3.26
N ASN A 266 32.60 9.36 -2.13
CA ASN A 266 33.13 8.90 -0.86
C ASN A 266 31.99 8.43 0.04
N ARG A 267 32.25 7.39 0.84
CA ARG A 267 31.31 6.84 1.82
C ARG A 267 31.83 7.09 3.23
N ILE A 268 31.04 7.76 4.03
CA ILE A 268 31.31 8.00 5.44
C ILE A 268 30.30 7.18 6.24
N LEU A 269 30.78 6.36 7.16
CA LEU A 269 29.96 5.56 8.05
C LEU A 269 29.71 6.37 9.33
N VAL A 270 28.46 6.73 9.57
CA VAL A 270 28.04 7.48 10.76
C VAL A 270 27.37 6.51 11.71
N TYR A 271 27.99 6.24 12.84
CA TYR A 271 27.46 5.41 13.91
C TYR A 271 26.66 6.31 14.84
N LEU A 272 25.36 6.07 14.90
CA LEU A 272 24.44 6.83 15.73
C LEU A 272 24.28 6.18 17.10
N ASN A 273 23.92 7.01 18.08
CA ASN A 273 23.64 6.53 19.42
C ASN A 273 22.57 5.42 19.37
N PRO A 274 22.79 4.26 20.02
CA PRO A 274 21.85 3.13 20.02
C PRO A 274 20.44 3.46 20.53
N SER A 275 20.29 4.54 21.30
CA SER A 275 18.98 5.03 21.77
C SER A 275 18.13 5.66 20.66
N LEU A 276 18.75 6.13 19.59
CA LEU A 276 18.13 6.83 18.47
C LEU A 276 17.77 5.81 17.35
N GLN A 277 16.81 4.92 17.58
CA GLN A 277 16.52 3.83 16.64
C GLN A 277 15.46 4.19 15.59
N SER A 278 14.41 4.88 15.96
CA SER A 278 13.30 5.27 15.06
C SER A 278 12.44 6.35 15.71
N GLY A 279 11.69 7.08 14.89
CA GLY A 279 10.75 8.11 15.32
C GLY A 279 11.14 9.52 14.87
N ASP A 280 10.36 10.51 15.31
CA ASP A 280 10.48 11.89 14.83
C ASP A 280 11.87 12.49 15.07
N GLU A 281 12.52 12.18 16.19
CA GLU A 281 13.86 12.64 16.54
C GLU A 281 14.92 12.14 15.53
N MET A 282 14.87 10.85 15.17
CA MET A 282 15.74 10.28 14.14
C MET A 282 15.48 10.90 12.76
N TYR A 283 14.22 11.17 12.44
CA TYR A 283 13.85 11.77 11.15
C TYR A 283 14.35 13.22 11.04
N GLU A 284 14.25 13.99 12.13
CA GLU A 284 14.79 15.34 12.20
C GLU A 284 16.32 15.34 12.06
N PHE A 285 17.00 14.41 12.74
CA PHE A 285 18.45 14.28 12.64
C PHE A 285 18.89 13.82 11.23
N THR A 286 18.13 12.99 10.56
CA THR A 286 18.39 12.62 9.15
C THR A 286 18.38 13.86 8.23
N ASP A 287 17.43 14.78 8.41
CA ASP A 287 17.41 16.04 7.65
C ASP A 287 18.55 16.99 8.05
N GLN A 288 18.96 16.97 9.31
CA GLN A 288 20.16 17.73 9.78
C GLN A 288 21.43 17.18 9.14
N MET A 289 21.67 15.88 9.16
CA MET A 289 22.82 15.25 8.47
C MET A 289 22.88 15.63 6.98
N ARG A 290 21.73 15.60 6.31
CA ARG A 290 21.65 16.02 4.90
C ARG A 290 21.98 17.50 4.71
N THR A 291 21.58 18.35 5.66
CA THR A 291 21.85 19.79 5.63
C THR A 291 23.33 20.07 5.89
N ILE A 292 23.94 19.38 6.86
CA ILE A 292 25.38 19.47 7.14
C ILE A 292 26.16 19.03 5.90
N ALA A 293 25.84 17.88 5.31
CA ALA A 293 26.56 17.40 4.13
C ALA A 293 26.45 18.37 2.95
N ARG A 294 25.29 18.98 2.69
CA ARG A 294 25.11 20.00 1.64
C ARG A 294 25.90 21.29 1.88
N LYS A 295 26.20 21.62 3.11
CA LYS A 295 27.04 22.78 3.44
C LYS A 295 28.48 22.60 2.93
N TYR A 296 29.00 21.37 2.99
CA TYR A 296 30.36 21.04 2.56
C TYR A 296 30.43 20.58 1.10
N TYR A 297 29.32 20.02 0.56
CA TYR A 297 29.19 19.52 -0.81
C TYR A 297 27.97 20.15 -1.50
N PRO A 298 28.03 21.45 -1.83
CA PRO A 298 26.86 22.19 -2.34
C PRO A 298 26.44 21.75 -3.75
N ASP A 299 27.38 21.31 -4.60
CA ASP A 299 27.16 21.07 -6.03
C ASP A 299 26.95 19.59 -6.37
N GLY A 300 26.80 18.71 -5.39
CA GLY A 300 26.69 17.27 -5.64
C GLY A 300 25.48 16.61 -5.01
N ASP A 301 25.15 15.44 -5.53
CA ASP A 301 24.11 14.59 -4.96
C ASP A 301 24.62 13.93 -3.67
N ILE A 302 23.83 14.01 -2.62
CA ILE A 302 24.11 13.43 -1.32
C ILE A 302 23.08 12.35 -1.03
N TYR A 303 23.58 11.17 -0.66
CA TYR A 303 22.73 10.03 -0.34
C TYR A 303 22.98 9.60 1.10
N LEU A 304 21.91 9.23 1.78
CA LEU A 304 21.93 8.62 3.11
C LEU A 304 21.30 7.24 3.00
N ALA A 305 21.99 6.21 3.48
CA ALA A 305 21.53 4.83 3.43
C ALA A 305 21.76 4.15 4.77
N GLY A 306 20.71 3.58 5.33
CA GLY A 306 20.70 2.87 6.62
C GLY A 306 19.27 2.52 7.00
N ASP A 307 19.10 1.64 7.98
CA ASP A 307 17.75 1.20 8.36
C ASP A 307 16.87 2.36 8.82
N ALA A 308 17.41 3.24 9.65
CA ALA A 308 16.69 4.41 10.14
C ALA A 308 16.34 5.43 9.04
N THR A 309 17.21 5.61 8.03
CA THR A 309 16.94 6.50 6.88
C THR A 309 15.94 5.89 5.92
N ASN A 310 15.91 4.56 5.77
CA ASN A 310 14.90 3.87 4.98
C ASN A 310 13.50 4.07 5.58
N GLU A 311 13.38 3.99 6.91
CA GLU A 311 12.11 4.24 7.59
C GLU A 311 11.59 5.66 7.34
N TYR A 312 12.47 6.65 7.35
CA TYR A 312 12.14 8.03 7.04
C TYR A 312 11.64 8.24 5.59
N ASP A 313 12.32 7.64 4.63
CA ASP A 313 11.90 7.72 3.22
C ASP A 313 10.56 7.02 2.99
N PHE A 314 10.31 5.90 3.68
CA PHE A 314 8.99 5.24 3.67
C PHE A 314 7.90 6.11 4.29
N GLN A 315 8.17 6.81 5.37
CA GLN A 315 7.21 7.73 5.98
C GLN A 315 6.81 8.85 5.01
N LYS A 316 7.80 9.49 4.36
CA LYS A 316 7.52 10.54 3.36
C LYS A 316 6.70 10.02 2.17
N SER A 317 7.07 8.88 1.62
CA SER A 317 6.35 8.27 0.51
C SER A 317 4.95 7.83 0.92
N PHE A 318 4.79 7.24 2.11
CA PHE A 318 3.51 6.80 2.64
C PHE A 318 2.50 7.94 2.77
N ALA A 319 2.91 9.11 3.24
CA ALA A 319 2.00 10.25 3.39
C ALA A 319 1.32 10.64 2.06
N ILE A 320 2.08 10.59 0.96
CA ILE A 320 1.57 10.88 -0.39
C ILE A 320 0.74 9.70 -0.90
N ASP A 321 1.27 8.48 -0.81
CA ASP A 321 0.62 7.27 -1.30
C ASP A 321 -0.72 7.01 -0.60
N ASN A 322 -0.81 7.31 0.70
CA ASN A 322 -2.06 7.19 1.46
C ASN A 322 -3.17 8.07 0.90
N ILE A 323 -2.88 9.33 0.59
CA ILE A 323 -3.86 10.25 -0.01
C ILE A 323 -4.23 9.78 -1.42
N VAL A 324 -3.25 9.45 -2.25
CA VAL A 324 -3.47 9.01 -3.63
C VAL A 324 -4.32 7.75 -3.67
N VAL A 325 -3.94 6.71 -2.92
CA VAL A 325 -4.67 5.43 -2.90
C VAL A 325 -6.09 5.61 -2.37
N SER A 326 -6.28 6.37 -1.30
CA SER A 326 -7.61 6.62 -0.72
C SER A 326 -8.52 7.37 -1.69
N VAL A 327 -8.05 8.47 -2.28
CA VAL A 327 -8.84 9.27 -3.22
C VAL A 327 -9.15 8.49 -4.49
N VAL A 328 -8.15 7.83 -5.08
CA VAL A 328 -8.33 7.08 -6.34
C VAL A 328 -9.25 5.87 -6.13
N SER A 329 -9.13 5.13 -5.02
CA SER A 329 -10.02 3.99 -4.74
C SER A 329 -11.48 4.43 -4.56
N VAL A 330 -11.73 5.50 -3.79
CA VAL A 330 -13.06 6.09 -3.63
C VAL A 330 -13.62 6.53 -4.99
N LEU A 331 -12.82 7.20 -5.80
CA LEU A 331 -13.24 7.72 -7.11
C LEU A 331 -13.58 6.59 -8.10
N ILE A 332 -12.75 5.55 -8.18
CA ILE A 332 -13.01 4.40 -9.06
C ILE A 332 -14.29 3.67 -8.61
N VAL A 333 -14.43 3.40 -7.31
CA VAL A 333 -15.62 2.75 -6.77
C VAL A 333 -16.86 3.62 -6.97
N LEU A 334 -16.76 4.94 -6.79
CA LEU A 334 -17.84 5.88 -7.07
C LEU A 334 -18.31 5.79 -8.53
N ILE A 335 -17.37 5.79 -9.48
CA ILE A 335 -17.68 5.67 -10.90
C ILE A 335 -18.41 4.34 -11.20
N VAL A 336 -17.89 3.22 -10.70
CA VAL A 336 -18.52 1.89 -10.90
C VAL A 336 -19.94 1.86 -10.34
N LEU A 337 -20.14 2.41 -9.14
CA LEU A 337 -21.46 2.44 -8.50
C LEU A 337 -22.42 3.42 -9.18
N LEU A 338 -21.94 4.54 -9.72
CA LEU A 338 -22.76 5.46 -10.52
C LEU A 338 -23.37 4.75 -11.72
N PHE A 339 -22.58 3.96 -12.44
CA PHE A 339 -23.09 3.15 -13.56
C PHE A 339 -24.04 2.04 -13.10
N THR A 340 -23.79 1.44 -11.93
CA THR A 340 -24.61 0.34 -11.41
C THR A 340 -25.97 0.82 -10.93
N PHE A 341 -26.05 1.91 -10.18
CA PHE A 341 -27.29 2.38 -9.54
C PHE A 341 -28.00 3.49 -10.31
N GLN A 342 -27.36 4.09 -11.30
CA GLN A 342 -27.90 5.21 -12.07
C GLN A 342 -28.45 6.33 -11.17
N SER A 343 -27.78 6.59 -10.07
CA SER A 343 -28.09 7.62 -9.07
C SER A 343 -26.80 8.14 -8.46
N VAL A 344 -26.71 9.43 -8.24
CA VAL A 344 -25.51 10.05 -7.61
C VAL A 344 -25.50 9.81 -6.10
N ALA A 345 -26.65 9.90 -5.45
CA ALA A 345 -26.71 9.80 -3.99
C ALA A 345 -26.47 8.38 -3.47
N MET A 346 -26.92 7.33 -4.20
CA MET A 346 -26.78 5.96 -3.74
C MET A 346 -25.30 5.55 -3.53
N PRO A 347 -24.39 5.73 -4.50
CA PRO A 347 -22.96 5.48 -4.31
C PRO A 347 -22.36 6.20 -3.13
N ILE A 348 -22.67 7.48 -2.96
CA ILE A 348 -22.13 8.30 -1.86
C ILE A 348 -22.54 7.70 -0.50
N LEU A 349 -23.80 7.30 -0.35
CA LEU A 349 -24.28 6.68 0.89
C LEU A 349 -23.60 5.34 1.18
N LEU A 350 -23.38 4.50 0.16
CA LEU A 350 -22.70 3.23 0.31
C LEU A 350 -21.23 3.41 0.68
N ILE A 351 -20.52 4.27 -0.06
CA ILE A 351 -19.11 4.58 0.20
C ILE A 351 -18.93 5.13 1.62
N LEU A 352 -19.80 6.03 2.07
CA LEU A 352 -19.72 6.60 3.42
C LEU A 352 -19.76 5.53 4.51
N VAL A 353 -20.57 4.47 4.34
CA VAL A 353 -20.66 3.37 5.32
C VAL A 353 -19.39 2.53 5.29
N ILE A 354 -18.82 2.27 4.11
CA ILE A 354 -17.62 1.44 3.98
C ILE A 354 -16.38 2.21 4.43
N GLU A 355 -16.24 3.49 4.06
CA GLU A 355 -15.18 4.37 4.59
C GLU A 355 -15.26 4.47 6.11
N GLY A 356 -16.48 4.59 6.65
CA GLY A 356 -16.67 4.55 8.09
C GLY A 356 -16.20 3.26 8.74
N ALA A 357 -16.39 2.11 8.08
CA ALA A 357 -15.87 0.83 8.56
C ALA A 357 -14.32 0.81 8.54
N ILE A 358 -13.71 1.37 7.50
CA ILE A 358 -12.25 1.49 7.38
C ILE A 358 -11.71 2.39 8.49
N TRP A 359 -12.27 3.58 8.70
CA TRP A 359 -11.83 4.51 9.75
C TRP A 359 -11.98 3.92 11.16
N ILE A 360 -13.08 3.23 11.45
CA ILE A 360 -13.27 2.55 12.73
C ILE A 360 -12.23 1.42 12.89
N ASN A 361 -11.96 0.64 11.85
CA ASN A 361 -10.96 -0.41 11.90
C ASN A 361 -9.57 0.12 12.26
N PHE A 362 -9.15 1.20 11.59
CA PHE A 362 -7.82 1.79 11.78
C PHE A 362 -7.73 2.78 12.95
N SER A 363 -8.83 3.15 13.59
CA SER A 363 -8.81 3.85 14.89
C SER A 363 -8.40 2.93 16.05
N ILE A 364 -8.64 1.63 15.94
CA ILE A 364 -8.35 0.68 17.03
C ILE A 364 -6.87 0.61 17.39
N PRO A 365 -5.89 0.53 16.45
CA PRO A 365 -4.47 0.59 16.77
C PRO A 365 -4.06 1.81 17.59
N ALA A 366 -4.68 2.97 17.36
CA ALA A 366 -4.43 4.18 18.14
C ALA A 366 -4.85 4.01 19.62
N PHE A 367 -5.98 3.34 19.88
CA PHE A 367 -6.45 3.08 21.26
C PHE A 367 -5.61 2.05 22.00
N ILE A 368 -5.15 1.00 21.32
CA ILE A 368 -4.38 -0.08 21.95
C ILE A 368 -2.87 0.14 21.86
N HIS A 369 -2.43 1.26 21.29
CA HIS A 369 -1.01 1.63 21.10
C HIS A 369 -0.18 0.52 20.45
N THR A 370 -0.77 -0.17 19.46
CA THR A 370 -0.09 -1.25 18.73
C THR A 370 0.30 -0.74 17.35
N PRO A 371 1.61 -0.71 17.03
CA PRO A 371 2.05 -0.23 15.73
C PRO A 371 1.56 -1.15 14.60
N LEU A 372 1.19 -0.54 13.49
CA LEU A 372 0.76 -1.22 12.29
C LEU A 372 1.75 -0.93 11.15
N TYR A 373 2.20 -1.99 10.47
CA TYR A 373 3.05 -1.79 9.30
C TYR A 373 2.32 -0.97 8.23
N PHE A 374 2.92 0.12 7.78
CA PHE A 374 2.29 1.11 6.90
C PHE A 374 1.67 0.52 5.62
N MET A 375 2.35 -0.46 5.03
CA MET A 375 1.83 -1.16 3.85
C MET A 375 0.57 -1.96 4.14
N GLY A 376 0.46 -2.53 5.36
CA GLY A 376 -0.75 -3.24 5.78
C GLY A 376 -1.98 -2.35 5.76
N TYR A 377 -1.84 -1.07 6.10
CA TYR A 377 -2.92 -0.08 5.99
C TYR A 377 -3.38 0.11 4.55
N LEU A 378 -2.45 0.41 3.63
CA LEU A 378 -2.78 0.68 2.22
C LEU A 378 -3.44 -0.52 1.54
N ILE A 379 -2.91 -1.72 1.79
CA ILE A 379 -3.45 -2.97 1.22
C ILE A 379 -4.84 -3.25 1.77
N VAL A 380 -5.01 -3.21 3.10
CA VAL A 380 -6.28 -3.57 3.73
C VAL A 380 -7.36 -2.54 3.44
N SER A 381 -7.05 -1.24 3.43
CA SER A 381 -8.02 -0.20 3.06
C SER A 381 -8.54 -0.40 1.63
N SER A 382 -7.66 -0.70 0.68
CA SER A 382 -8.03 -0.98 -0.71
C SER A 382 -8.88 -2.26 -0.84
N ILE A 383 -8.52 -3.33 -0.14
CA ILE A 383 -9.29 -4.58 -0.12
C ILE A 383 -10.66 -4.35 0.53
N GLN A 384 -10.73 -3.66 1.67
CA GLN A 384 -11.99 -3.38 2.35
C GLN A 384 -12.91 -2.50 1.52
N MET A 385 -12.39 -1.47 0.87
CA MET A 385 -13.17 -0.64 -0.04
C MET A 385 -13.76 -1.49 -1.18
N GLY A 386 -12.97 -2.35 -1.80
CA GLY A 386 -13.41 -3.15 -2.95
C GLY A 386 -14.28 -4.34 -2.59
N ALA A 387 -13.95 -5.10 -1.54
CA ALA A 387 -14.65 -6.35 -1.21
C ALA A 387 -15.86 -6.15 -0.29
N ASN A 388 -15.79 -5.21 0.67
CA ASN A 388 -16.90 -5.03 1.61
C ASN A 388 -18.04 -4.20 1.01
N ILE A 389 -17.78 -3.39 -0.03
CA ILE A 389 -18.82 -2.65 -0.74
C ILE A 389 -19.84 -3.59 -1.40
N ASP A 390 -19.43 -4.80 -1.78
CA ASP A 390 -20.31 -5.79 -2.39
C ASP A 390 -21.45 -6.20 -1.43
N TYR A 391 -21.20 -6.23 -0.12
CA TYR A 391 -22.26 -6.47 0.87
C TYR A 391 -23.30 -5.34 0.88
N ALA A 392 -22.83 -4.11 0.77
CA ALA A 392 -23.71 -2.94 0.70
C ALA A 392 -24.51 -2.90 -0.61
N ILE A 393 -23.89 -3.29 -1.73
CA ILE A 393 -24.55 -3.39 -3.05
C ILE A 393 -25.70 -4.39 -2.99
N VAL A 394 -25.51 -5.58 -2.40
CA VAL A 394 -26.57 -6.61 -2.30
C VAL A 394 -27.79 -6.07 -1.56
N ILE A 395 -27.60 -5.39 -0.43
CA ILE A 395 -28.71 -4.78 0.33
C ILE A 395 -29.36 -3.65 -0.48
N ALA A 396 -28.57 -2.74 -1.04
CA ALA A 396 -29.08 -1.58 -1.75
C ALA A 396 -29.88 -1.99 -3.01
N THR A 397 -29.36 -2.93 -3.80
CA THR A 397 -30.03 -3.44 -5.00
C THR A 397 -31.36 -4.10 -4.62
N ARG A 398 -31.34 -5.00 -3.64
CA ARG A 398 -32.55 -5.69 -3.23
C ARG A 398 -33.60 -4.77 -2.62
N TYR A 399 -33.16 -3.78 -1.83
CA TYR A 399 -34.07 -2.77 -1.30
C TYR A 399 -34.72 -1.93 -2.41
N ASN A 400 -33.94 -1.50 -3.41
CA ASN A 400 -34.49 -0.75 -4.55
C ASN A 400 -35.51 -1.57 -5.35
N GLU A 401 -35.29 -2.88 -5.55
CA GLU A 401 -36.24 -3.76 -6.25
C GLU A 401 -37.58 -3.90 -5.50
N LEU A 402 -37.54 -3.86 -4.16
CA LEU A 402 -38.72 -4.14 -3.32
C LEU A 402 -39.48 -2.89 -2.90
N ARG A 403 -38.81 -1.75 -2.75
CA ARG A 403 -39.40 -0.51 -2.23
C ARG A 403 -40.52 0.04 -3.12
N ASP A 404 -40.51 -0.27 -4.42
CA ASP A 404 -41.53 0.14 -5.37
C ASP A 404 -42.72 -0.82 -5.39
N LYS A 405 -42.58 -2.03 -4.81
CA LYS A 405 -43.58 -3.09 -4.81
C LYS A 405 -44.33 -3.25 -3.50
N MET A 406 -43.73 -2.79 -2.41
CA MET A 406 -44.29 -2.92 -1.04
C MET A 406 -43.89 -1.75 -0.13
N ASP A 407 -44.50 -1.66 1.05
CA ASP A 407 -44.15 -0.60 2.01
C ASP A 407 -42.68 -0.68 2.47
N HIS A 408 -42.05 0.46 2.73
CA HIS A 408 -40.63 0.57 3.05
C HIS A 408 -40.18 -0.31 4.25
N LYS A 409 -41.05 -0.54 5.23
CA LYS A 409 -40.75 -1.40 6.38
C LYS A 409 -40.66 -2.86 5.98
N THR A 410 -41.66 -3.35 5.24
CA THR A 410 -41.69 -4.73 4.76
C THR A 410 -40.58 -4.97 3.73
N ALA A 411 -40.36 -4.02 2.81
CA ALA A 411 -39.28 -4.07 1.86
C ALA A 411 -37.92 -4.23 2.54
N MET A 412 -37.65 -3.46 3.61
CA MET A 412 -36.39 -3.58 4.34
C MET A 412 -36.25 -4.91 5.09
N ILE A 413 -37.33 -5.41 5.70
CA ILE A 413 -37.32 -6.72 6.37
C ILE A 413 -37.00 -7.84 5.41
N GLU A 414 -37.66 -7.87 4.24
CA GLU A 414 -37.43 -8.90 3.22
C GLU A 414 -36.04 -8.77 2.58
N THR A 415 -35.56 -7.54 2.37
CA THR A 415 -34.19 -7.27 1.92
C THR A 415 -33.16 -7.89 2.85
N LEU A 416 -33.26 -7.62 4.15
CA LEU A 416 -32.31 -8.13 5.13
C LEU A 416 -32.40 -9.65 5.29
N ASN A 417 -33.60 -10.23 5.27
CA ASN A 417 -33.77 -11.69 5.30
C ASN A 417 -33.14 -12.37 4.10
N PHE A 418 -33.17 -11.73 2.93
CA PHE A 418 -32.55 -12.24 1.70
C PHE A 418 -31.02 -12.10 1.71
N ALA A 419 -30.51 -10.92 2.11
CA ALA A 419 -29.09 -10.61 2.03
C ALA A 419 -28.28 -11.26 3.17
N PHE A 420 -28.85 -11.45 4.35
CA PHE A 420 -28.17 -11.92 5.55
C PHE A 420 -27.40 -13.24 5.39
N PRO A 421 -27.98 -14.32 4.81
CA PRO A 421 -27.25 -15.57 4.65
C PRO A 421 -25.96 -15.40 3.84
N THR A 422 -26.03 -14.65 2.74
CA THR A 422 -24.90 -14.40 1.84
C THR A 422 -23.82 -13.57 2.53
N ILE A 423 -24.21 -12.47 3.18
CA ILE A 423 -23.28 -11.58 3.89
C ILE A 423 -22.61 -12.31 5.06
N LEU A 424 -23.38 -13.09 5.82
CA LEU A 424 -22.86 -13.84 6.95
C LEU A 424 -21.86 -14.91 6.51
N THR A 425 -22.17 -15.70 5.49
CA THR A 425 -21.27 -16.77 5.02
C THR A 425 -19.99 -16.22 4.42
N SER A 426 -20.09 -15.28 3.49
CA SER A 426 -18.93 -14.67 2.83
C SER A 426 -18.06 -13.89 3.85
N GLY A 427 -18.70 -13.09 4.69
CA GLY A 427 -18.00 -12.32 5.70
C GLY A 427 -17.37 -13.17 6.80
N SER A 428 -18.02 -14.28 7.22
CA SER A 428 -17.42 -15.21 8.17
C SER A 428 -16.18 -15.89 7.61
N ILE A 429 -16.20 -16.30 6.33
CA ILE A 429 -15.02 -16.89 5.67
C ILE A 429 -13.86 -15.88 5.69
N MET A 430 -14.12 -14.64 5.29
CA MET A 430 -13.09 -13.60 5.24
C MET A 430 -12.56 -13.23 6.63
N THR A 431 -13.45 -13.17 7.62
CA THR A 431 -13.09 -12.93 9.02
C THR A 431 -12.20 -14.03 9.57
N VAL A 432 -12.59 -15.29 9.39
CA VAL A 432 -11.82 -16.45 9.88
C VAL A 432 -10.47 -16.53 9.17
N ALA A 433 -10.47 -16.39 7.84
CA ALA A 433 -9.22 -16.40 7.07
C ALA A 433 -8.26 -15.29 7.51
N GLY A 434 -8.74 -14.04 7.63
CA GLY A 434 -7.93 -12.92 8.09
C GLY A 434 -7.39 -13.14 9.51
N THR A 435 -8.23 -13.61 10.43
CA THR A 435 -7.81 -13.89 11.81
C THR A 435 -6.76 -15.00 11.89
N LEU A 436 -6.94 -16.09 11.14
CA LEU A 436 -5.97 -17.19 11.09
C LEU A 436 -4.64 -16.74 10.50
N ILE A 437 -4.67 -15.99 9.39
CA ILE A 437 -3.44 -15.41 8.80
C ILE A 437 -2.73 -14.55 9.84
N GLY A 438 -3.46 -13.66 10.53
CA GLY A 438 -2.88 -12.77 11.53
C GLY A 438 -2.35 -13.46 12.79
N GLN A 439 -2.71 -14.72 13.05
CA GLN A 439 -2.25 -15.50 14.22
C GLN A 439 -1.19 -16.55 13.89
N MET A 440 -1.11 -17.02 12.65
CA MET A 440 -0.28 -18.16 12.28
C MET A 440 0.99 -17.76 11.51
N THR A 441 1.08 -16.52 11.05
CA THR A 441 2.26 -16.05 10.31
C THR A 441 3.30 -15.42 11.21
N SER A 442 4.57 -15.51 10.79
CA SER A 442 5.72 -14.86 11.42
C SER A 442 6.13 -13.55 10.74
N ASP A 443 5.57 -13.24 9.56
CA ASP A 443 5.86 -11.99 8.85
C ASP A 443 5.04 -10.83 9.42
N ALA A 444 5.70 -9.77 9.85
CA ALA A 444 5.09 -8.62 10.51
C ALA A 444 4.04 -7.88 9.63
N CYS A 445 4.32 -7.76 8.33
CA CYS A 445 3.40 -7.14 7.38
C CYS A 445 2.13 -7.98 7.22
N ILE A 446 2.29 -9.29 7.04
CA ILE A 446 1.19 -10.23 6.84
C ILE A 446 0.34 -10.38 8.11
N VAL A 447 0.96 -10.35 9.30
CA VAL A 447 0.23 -10.31 10.60
C VAL A 447 -0.70 -9.11 10.64
N GLY A 448 -0.19 -7.92 10.34
CA GLY A 448 -0.97 -6.68 10.32
C GLY A 448 -2.13 -6.73 9.32
N ILE A 449 -1.87 -7.20 8.10
CA ILE A 449 -2.89 -7.38 7.05
C ILE A 449 -3.97 -8.34 7.54
N GLY A 450 -3.60 -9.52 8.06
CA GLY A 450 -4.55 -10.53 8.52
C GLY A 450 -5.44 -10.03 9.65
N GLN A 451 -4.86 -9.44 10.69
CA GLN A 451 -5.61 -8.90 11.83
C GLN A 451 -6.55 -7.77 11.43
N CYS A 452 -6.09 -6.81 10.62
CA CYS A 452 -6.91 -5.69 10.18
C CYS A 452 -8.01 -6.14 9.20
N LEU A 453 -7.75 -7.11 8.33
CA LEU A 453 -8.72 -7.66 7.40
C LEU A 453 -9.83 -8.42 8.15
N GLY A 454 -9.47 -9.30 9.08
CA GLY A 454 -10.43 -10.06 9.88
C GLY A 454 -11.34 -9.15 10.71
N ARG A 455 -10.75 -8.24 11.48
CA ARG A 455 -11.46 -7.26 12.31
C ARG A 455 -12.29 -6.29 11.47
N GLY A 456 -11.72 -5.75 10.40
CA GLY A 456 -12.39 -4.80 9.53
C GLY A 456 -13.59 -5.40 8.80
N THR A 457 -13.54 -6.69 8.46
CA THR A 457 -14.69 -7.40 7.89
C THR A 457 -15.84 -7.51 8.90
N ILE A 458 -15.57 -7.83 10.17
CA ILE A 458 -16.60 -7.86 11.22
C ILE A 458 -17.27 -6.49 11.35
N ILE A 459 -16.48 -5.42 11.43
CA ILE A 459 -16.98 -4.05 11.52
C ILE A 459 -17.85 -3.71 10.30
N SER A 460 -17.40 -4.05 9.10
CA SER A 460 -18.15 -3.81 7.87
C SER A 460 -19.48 -4.56 7.85
N ILE A 461 -19.51 -5.83 8.22
CA ILE A 461 -20.75 -6.63 8.33
C ILE A 461 -21.71 -5.97 9.29
N PHE A 462 -21.20 -5.55 10.45
CA PHE A 462 -22.02 -4.89 11.46
C PHE A 462 -22.62 -3.59 10.92
N LEU A 463 -21.84 -2.72 10.31
CA LEU A 463 -22.33 -1.45 9.75
C LEU A 463 -23.30 -1.68 8.58
N VAL A 464 -23.02 -2.63 7.71
CA VAL A 464 -23.89 -2.95 6.58
C VAL A 464 -25.22 -3.55 7.02
N LEU A 465 -25.27 -4.33 8.10
CA LEU A 465 -26.53 -4.90 8.60
C LEU A 465 -27.30 -3.95 9.54
N PHE A 466 -26.62 -3.14 10.36
CA PHE A 466 -27.26 -2.36 11.43
C PHE A 466 -27.26 -0.84 11.20
N VAL A 467 -26.50 -0.31 10.26
CA VAL A 467 -26.40 1.13 9.98
C VAL A 467 -26.86 1.47 8.56
N LEU A 468 -26.40 0.74 7.56
CA LEU A 468 -26.79 0.99 6.17
C LEU A 468 -28.30 0.97 5.94
N PRO A 469 -29.11 0.05 6.50
CA PRO A 469 -30.56 0.02 6.29
C PRO A 469 -31.24 1.32 6.72
N GLN A 470 -30.79 1.93 7.84
CA GLN A 470 -31.34 3.21 8.31
C GLN A 470 -30.96 4.36 7.38
N ILE A 471 -29.74 4.36 6.88
CA ILE A 471 -29.25 5.38 5.93
C ILE A 471 -30.06 5.29 4.63
N LEU A 472 -30.32 4.08 4.11
CA LEU A 472 -31.13 3.88 2.92
C LEU A 472 -32.59 4.31 3.10
N LEU A 473 -33.19 4.04 4.29
CA LEU A 473 -34.56 4.45 4.61
C LEU A 473 -34.72 5.99 4.69
N VAL A 474 -33.72 6.71 5.17
CA VAL A 474 -33.74 8.18 5.24
C VAL A 474 -33.32 8.79 3.90
N GLY A 475 -32.29 8.22 3.26
CA GLY A 475 -31.71 8.69 2.00
C GLY A 475 -32.57 8.45 0.76
N GLY A 476 -33.64 7.65 0.84
CA GLY A 476 -34.43 7.26 -0.32
C GLY A 476 -34.93 8.45 -1.16
N LYS A 477 -35.41 9.52 -0.51
CA LYS A 477 -35.84 10.75 -1.21
C LYS A 477 -34.70 11.45 -1.96
N LEU A 478 -33.49 11.39 -1.42
CA LEU A 478 -32.30 11.96 -2.06
C LEU A 478 -31.87 11.13 -3.26
N VAL A 479 -31.94 9.82 -3.12
CA VAL A 479 -31.65 8.85 -4.20
C VAL A 479 -32.61 9.09 -5.36
N ASP A 480 -33.91 9.25 -5.10
CA ASP A 480 -34.91 9.49 -6.14
C ASP A 480 -34.70 10.82 -6.88
N LYS A 481 -34.31 11.87 -6.15
CA LYS A 481 -34.01 13.18 -6.75
C LYS A 481 -32.75 13.20 -7.61
N THR A 482 -31.80 12.31 -7.35
CA THR A 482 -30.51 12.25 -8.03
C THR A 482 -30.41 11.08 -9.01
N SER A 483 -31.51 10.34 -9.22
CA SER A 483 -31.53 9.27 -10.20
C SER A 483 -31.60 9.84 -11.62
N PHE A 484 -30.84 9.24 -12.52
CA PHE A 484 -30.81 9.56 -13.94
C PHE A 484 -30.94 8.26 -14.74
N SER A 485 -31.69 8.29 -15.87
CA SER A 485 -31.75 7.15 -16.77
C SER A 485 -30.74 7.33 -17.90
N MET A 486 -29.78 6.44 -18.00
CA MET A 486 -29.04 6.30 -19.24
C MET A 486 -29.94 5.58 -20.24
N HIS A 487 -30.16 6.18 -21.40
CA HIS A 487 -30.87 5.53 -22.50
C HIS A 487 -30.03 4.35 -23.00
N HIS A 488 -30.14 3.22 -22.32
CA HIS A 488 -29.86 1.96 -22.97
C HIS A 488 -31.13 1.51 -23.65
N VAL A 489 -31.01 1.05 -24.89
CA VAL A 489 -32.03 0.25 -25.54
C VAL A 489 -32.19 -1.03 -24.71
N VAL A 490 -32.95 -0.91 -23.63
CA VAL A 490 -33.38 -2.07 -22.86
C VAL A 490 -34.56 -2.63 -23.60
N LEU A 491 -34.49 -3.89 -23.98
CA LEU A 491 -35.66 -4.71 -24.24
C LEU A 491 -36.53 -4.66 -22.96
N HIS A 492 -37.48 -3.73 -22.97
CA HIS A 492 -38.39 -3.55 -21.84
C HIS A 492 -39.32 -4.71 -21.74
N THR A 493 -39.20 -5.52 -20.71
CA THR A 493 -40.36 -6.12 -20.09
C THR A 493 -41.06 -5.02 -19.27
N ASN A 494 -41.77 -4.15 -19.93
CA ASN A 494 -42.44 -3.02 -19.26
C ASN A 494 -43.86 -3.43 -18.87
N THR A 495 -44.15 -3.37 -17.60
CA THR A 495 -45.44 -2.92 -17.13
C THR A 495 -45.52 -1.41 -17.31
N ALA A 496 -45.85 -0.94 -18.47
CA ALA A 496 -46.06 0.49 -18.69
C ALA A 496 -47.40 0.91 -18.08
N SER A 497 -47.35 1.68 -17.00
CA SER A 497 -48.52 2.41 -16.54
C SER A 497 -48.60 3.72 -17.32
N GLY A 498 -49.41 3.73 -18.38
CA GLY A 498 -49.63 4.90 -19.23
C GLY A 498 -50.43 4.53 -20.50
N ARG A 499 -50.88 5.54 -21.27
CA ARG A 499 -51.50 5.33 -22.55
C ARG A 499 -50.43 4.99 -23.57
N VAL A 500 -50.42 3.70 -24.02
CA VAL A 500 -49.49 3.24 -25.05
C VAL A 500 -50.29 3.09 -26.37
N ARG A 501 -49.78 3.68 -27.45
CA ARG A 501 -50.28 3.41 -28.81
C ARG A 501 -49.38 2.37 -29.43
N VAL A 502 -49.91 1.16 -29.63
CA VAL A 502 -49.20 0.08 -30.30
C VAL A 502 -49.66 0.04 -31.75
N ASN A 503 -48.69 0.11 -32.67
CA ASN A 503 -48.93 -0.07 -34.10
C ASN A 503 -47.95 -1.12 -34.62
N GLY A 504 -48.36 -2.37 -34.67
CA GLY A 504 -47.51 -3.50 -35.06
C GLY A 504 -47.87 -4.80 -34.35
N MET A 505 -47.07 -5.84 -34.57
CA MET A 505 -47.26 -7.16 -33.97
C MET A 505 -46.73 -7.18 -32.53
N VAL A 506 -47.50 -7.70 -31.58
CA VAL A 506 -47.10 -7.96 -30.20
C VAL A 506 -47.05 -9.47 -30.00
N GLN A 507 -45.90 -9.98 -29.65
CA GLN A 507 -45.69 -11.39 -29.32
C GLN A 507 -45.35 -11.53 -27.83
N GLY A 508 -46.21 -12.17 -27.03
CA GLY A 508 -46.05 -12.35 -25.59
C GLY A 508 -47.37 -12.20 -24.83
N GLU A 509 -47.32 -12.19 -23.49
CA GLU A 509 -48.48 -11.99 -22.63
C GLU A 509 -48.74 -10.50 -22.39
N VAL A 510 -49.98 -10.06 -22.60
CA VAL A 510 -50.41 -8.68 -22.33
C VAL A 510 -51.42 -8.67 -21.19
N HIS A 511 -51.03 -8.05 -20.07
CA HIS A 511 -51.89 -7.82 -18.92
C HIS A 511 -52.19 -6.32 -18.78
N GLY A 512 -53.45 -5.92 -18.90
CA GLY A 512 -53.83 -4.50 -18.77
C GLY A 512 -55.31 -4.26 -18.99
N SER A 513 -55.73 -3.00 -18.76
CA SER A 513 -57.10 -2.54 -19.12
C SER A 513 -57.05 -1.62 -20.34
N VAL A 514 -57.92 -1.84 -21.27
CA VAL A 514 -58.09 -1.02 -22.47
C VAL A 514 -59.36 -0.17 -22.35
N ALA A 515 -59.21 1.15 -22.39
CA ALA A 515 -60.34 2.08 -22.44
C ALA A 515 -60.37 2.69 -23.86
N GLY A 516 -61.29 2.21 -24.69
CA GLY A 516 -61.42 2.63 -26.09
C GLY A 516 -61.77 1.48 -27.02
N THR A 517 -61.53 1.66 -28.32
CA THR A 517 -61.77 0.63 -29.32
C THR A 517 -60.48 -0.13 -29.58
N MET A 518 -60.50 -1.44 -29.41
CA MET A 518 -59.41 -2.34 -29.77
C MET A 518 -59.80 -3.09 -31.08
N ASN A 519 -58.95 -2.96 -32.09
CA ASN A 519 -59.03 -3.69 -33.32
C ASN A 519 -57.76 -4.49 -33.55
N ALA A 520 -57.80 -5.78 -33.35
CA ALA A 520 -56.61 -6.65 -33.40
C ALA A 520 -56.97 -8.05 -33.82
N ILE A 521 -56.10 -8.71 -34.59
CA ILE A 521 -56.16 -10.16 -34.84
C ILE A 521 -55.35 -10.80 -33.73
N VAL A 522 -55.96 -11.72 -32.99
CA VAL A 522 -55.29 -12.41 -31.87
C VAL A 522 -55.19 -13.88 -32.20
N ASP A 523 -53.98 -14.38 -32.30
CA ASP A 523 -53.70 -15.80 -32.45
C ASP A 523 -53.23 -16.32 -31.07
N GLY A 524 -54.11 -17.08 -30.39
CA GLY A 524 -53.87 -17.59 -29.03
C GLY A 524 -55.05 -17.44 -28.06
N ASN A 525 -54.84 -17.68 -26.78
CA ASN A 525 -55.89 -17.62 -25.76
C ASN A 525 -56.10 -16.18 -25.26
N VAL A 526 -57.35 -15.70 -25.39
CA VAL A 526 -57.73 -14.36 -24.93
C VAL A 526 -58.69 -14.47 -23.75
N HIS A 527 -58.29 -13.86 -22.60
CA HIS A 527 -59.17 -13.67 -21.46
C HIS A 527 -59.51 -12.18 -21.31
N LEU A 528 -60.72 -11.80 -21.71
CA LEU A 528 -61.22 -10.44 -21.62
C LEU A 528 -62.37 -10.34 -20.60
N THR A 529 -62.28 -9.39 -19.68
CA THR A 529 -63.41 -8.98 -18.85
C THR A 529 -63.90 -7.62 -19.34
N VAL A 530 -65.07 -7.56 -19.91
CA VAL A 530 -65.68 -6.31 -20.40
C VAL A 530 -66.43 -5.64 -19.27
N LEU A 531 -65.92 -4.49 -18.83
CA LEU A 531 -66.55 -3.69 -17.76
C LEU A 531 -67.69 -2.82 -18.27
N SER A 532 -67.61 -2.32 -19.50
CA SER A 532 -68.68 -1.63 -20.23
C SER A 532 -68.35 -1.61 -21.72
N GLY A 533 -69.31 -1.91 -22.58
CA GLY A 533 -69.15 -1.94 -24.04
C GLY A 533 -69.71 -3.20 -24.73
N LYS A 534 -69.55 -3.30 -26.04
CA LYS A 534 -69.96 -4.48 -26.86
C LYS A 534 -68.68 -5.11 -27.42
N ILE A 535 -68.65 -6.45 -27.41
CA ILE A 535 -67.67 -7.26 -28.12
C ILE A 535 -68.35 -7.67 -29.44
N SER A 536 -67.74 -7.36 -30.58
CA SER A 536 -68.07 -7.98 -31.88
C SER A 536 -66.88 -8.83 -32.30
N GLN A 537 -67.10 -10.12 -32.42
CA GLN A 537 -66.09 -11.09 -32.84
C GLN A 537 -66.44 -11.53 -34.25
N GLU A 538 -65.58 -11.28 -35.25
CA GLU A 538 -65.58 -11.96 -36.51
C GLU A 538 -64.75 -13.24 -36.38
N VAL A 539 -65.38 -14.38 -36.36
CA VAL A 539 -64.71 -15.69 -36.45
C VAL A 539 -64.50 -15.95 -37.93
N GLN A 540 -63.31 -15.99 -38.43
CA GLN A 540 -62.99 -16.60 -39.71
C GLN A 540 -63.03 -18.11 -39.49
N ASP A 541 -64.11 -18.78 -39.98
CA ASP A 541 -64.18 -20.23 -40.07
C ASP A 541 -63.14 -20.72 -41.09
N GLU A 542 -62.16 -21.39 -40.64
CA GLU A 542 -61.15 -22.14 -41.42
C GLU A 542 -61.69 -23.50 -41.85
N ASN A 543 -62.92 -23.51 -42.43
CA ASN A 543 -63.51 -24.71 -43.01
C ASN A 543 -64.18 -24.37 -44.34
N ASP A 544 -63.38 -24.15 -45.38
CA ASP A 544 -63.82 -24.40 -46.77
C ASP A 544 -62.60 -24.49 -47.70
N SER A 545 -61.92 -25.63 -47.68
CA SER A 545 -61.12 -26.08 -48.83
C SER A 545 -60.75 -27.56 -48.73
N HIS A 546 -61.76 -28.45 -48.70
CA HIS A 546 -61.60 -29.83 -49.19
C HIS A 546 -62.89 -30.30 -49.72
N ALA A 547 -63.30 -29.85 -50.92
CA ALA A 547 -64.13 -30.52 -51.84
C ALA A 547 -63.78 -30.00 -53.24
N ASP A 548 -63.43 -30.97 -54.11
CA ASP A 548 -63.23 -30.92 -55.55
C ASP A 548 -61.85 -30.53 -56.12
N GLU A 549 -60.95 -31.44 -56.33
CA GLU A 549 -60.48 -32.26 -57.46
C GLU A 549 -59.21 -33.00 -57.14
#